data_74573eece1416ce8d0cd5ba28f54c196
#
_entry.id   74573eece1416ce8d0cd5ba28f54c196
#
_cell.length_a   1.000
_cell.length_b   1.000
_cell.length_c   1.000
_cell.angle_alpha   90.00
_cell.angle_beta   90.00
_cell.angle_gamma   90.00
#
_symmetry.space_group_name_H-M   'P 1'
#
loop_
_entity.id
_entity.type
_entity.pdbx_description
1 polymer ?
#
loop_
_entity_poly.entity_id
_entity_poly.type
_entity_poly.pdbx_seq_one_letter_code
_entity_poly.pdbx_strand_id
1 'polypeptide(L)'
;MIFMKTNIRLLFTACAAALVTGCTNLDVDVESQYTEYPTNEIAVEAKMADVYYQMRDVFGRRYMEAQALSSDEYTAVSYGGGWYDSGAYAHPSLHNYTYEDATIDWMGQLTSGITKANKIIIELGSNEAGATVAPARAMRAFFHFILMDCWGDAPILDHAMAEGETIDRSPRADVARFIESELKEIIPQLTDEVNANTYGKPTKWMAEALLAKIYINWPVYTAASVDLYDAATAKNEKLNDCIALCDDIIKSGKFNLGSMSYSKKFGPDNGSHVEDFIYVMPYDTYTAQGMQYGRSRCWKDIKSCAKSYFGMKLSQSLSLIHISEPTRLRRIS
;
A
#
# COMPACT_ATOMS: atom_id res chain seq x y z
N MET A 1 56.79 -30.02 -50.90
CA MET A 1 55.35 -29.58 -50.77
C MET A 1 54.52 -30.39 -49.78
N ILE A 2 54.89 -31.64 -49.47
CA ILE A 2 54.16 -32.54 -48.51
C ILE A 2 54.47 -32.15 -47.08
N PHE A 3 55.68 -31.83 -46.71
CA PHE A 3 56.07 -31.49 -45.31
C PHE A 3 55.44 -30.19 -44.79
N MET A 4 55.12 -29.23 -45.65
CA MET A 4 54.52 -27.97 -45.27
C MET A 4 53.01 -28.12 -44.96
N LYS A 5 52.34 -29.05 -45.66
CA LYS A 5 50.91 -29.34 -45.39
C LYS A 5 50.66 -30.07 -44.06
N THR A 6 51.59 -30.91 -43.61
CA THR A 6 51.50 -31.64 -42.36
C THR A 6 51.66 -30.72 -41.14
N ASN A 7 52.60 -29.77 -41.22
CA ASN A 7 52.81 -28.81 -40.12
C ASN A 7 51.66 -27.81 -39.97
N ILE A 8 50.97 -27.41 -41.05
CA ILE A 8 49.81 -26.54 -41.01
C ILE A 8 48.61 -27.25 -40.39
N ARG A 9 48.41 -28.54 -40.68
CA ARG A 9 47.33 -29.33 -40.06
C ARG A 9 47.56 -29.55 -38.54
N LEU A 10 48.81 -29.78 -38.12
CA LEU A 10 49.17 -29.88 -36.69
C LEU A 10 48.98 -28.55 -35.97
N LEU A 11 49.30 -27.43 -36.61
CA LEU A 11 49.08 -26.11 -36.02
C LEU A 11 47.58 -25.79 -35.88
N PHE A 12 46.77 -26.12 -36.86
CA PHE A 12 45.31 -25.94 -36.77
C PHE A 12 44.68 -26.84 -35.70
N THR A 13 45.16 -28.07 -35.54
CA THR A 13 44.65 -29.00 -34.51
C THR A 13 45.06 -28.55 -33.10
N ALA A 14 46.27 -27.98 -32.94
CA ALA A 14 46.73 -27.43 -31.68
C ALA A 14 45.97 -26.13 -31.29
N CYS A 15 45.70 -25.23 -32.27
CA CYS A 15 44.87 -24.07 -32.03
C CYS A 15 43.42 -24.41 -31.72
N ALA A 16 42.82 -25.42 -32.36
CA ALA A 16 41.47 -25.88 -32.08
C ALA A 16 41.35 -26.52 -30.68
N ALA A 17 42.39 -27.27 -30.25
CA ALA A 17 42.43 -27.83 -28.88
C ALA A 17 42.62 -26.74 -27.81
N ALA A 18 43.36 -25.66 -28.10
CA ALA A 18 43.52 -24.54 -27.16
C ALA A 18 42.26 -23.69 -27.03
N LEU A 19 41.35 -23.69 -28.02
CA LEU A 19 40.08 -22.98 -27.96
C LEU A 19 39.01 -23.71 -27.17
N VAL A 20 39.15 -24.99 -26.87
CA VAL A 20 38.18 -25.81 -26.14
C VAL A 20 38.52 -25.87 -24.64
N THR A 21 39.73 -25.47 -24.23
CA THR A 21 40.14 -25.43 -22.81
C THR A 21 39.91 -24.08 -22.12
N GLY A 22 39.43 -23.08 -22.85
CA GLY A 22 39.05 -21.81 -22.27
C GLY A 22 37.59 -21.87 -21.85
N CYS A 23 37.31 -21.72 -20.56
CA CYS A 23 36.01 -21.62 -19.91
C CYS A 23 35.31 -22.94 -19.61
N THR A 24 35.89 -23.76 -18.74
CA THR A 24 35.14 -24.83 -18.05
C THR A 24 34.89 -24.58 -16.56
N ASN A 25 35.26 -23.41 -16.05
CA ASN A 25 34.85 -23.02 -14.70
C ASN A 25 33.63 -22.12 -14.84
N LEU A 26 32.45 -22.74 -14.92
CA LEU A 26 31.14 -22.09 -14.85
C LEU A 26 30.67 -21.90 -13.38
N ASP A 27 31.51 -22.28 -12.42
CA ASP A 27 31.28 -21.94 -11.04
C ASP A 27 31.57 -20.44 -10.88
N VAL A 28 30.53 -19.66 -11.04
CA VAL A 28 30.55 -18.26 -10.62
C VAL A 28 30.53 -18.29 -9.10
N ASP A 29 31.68 -18.02 -8.51
CA ASP A 29 31.70 -17.68 -7.09
C ASP A 29 30.86 -16.40 -6.93
N VAL A 30 29.62 -16.58 -6.54
CA VAL A 30 28.73 -15.46 -6.24
C VAL A 30 29.11 -14.93 -4.86
N GLU A 31 30.15 -14.08 -4.83
CA GLU A 31 30.62 -13.44 -3.59
C GLU A 31 29.57 -12.51 -2.95
N SER A 32 28.43 -12.29 -3.58
CA SER A 32 27.40 -11.34 -3.14
C SER A 32 26.13 -11.98 -2.58
N GLN A 33 26.02 -13.30 -2.50
CA GLN A 33 24.88 -13.95 -1.86
C GLN A 33 25.23 -14.31 -0.42
N TYR A 34 24.48 -13.71 0.50
CA TYR A 34 24.46 -14.18 1.87
C TYR A 34 23.89 -15.61 1.88
N THR A 35 24.65 -16.56 2.42
CA THR A 35 24.20 -17.94 2.65
C THR A 35 23.19 -18.01 3.80
N GLU A 36 23.22 -17.01 4.68
CA GLU A 36 22.27 -16.81 5.76
C GLU A 36 21.73 -15.38 5.72
N TYR A 37 20.50 -15.23 6.11
CA TYR A 37 19.86 -13.93 6.17
C TYR A 37 20.52 -13.06 7.26
N PRO A 38 20.97 -11.84 6.93
CA PRO A 38 21.49 -10.96 7.97
C PRO A 38 20.34 -10.57 8.92
N THR A 39 20.51 -10.86 10.19
CA THR A 39 19.53 -10.58 11.24
C THR A 39 19.82 -9.29 12.01
N ASN A 40 20.84 -8.54 11.58
CA ASN A 40 21.10 -7.24 12.19
C ASN A 40 19.98 -6.25 11.83
N GLU A 41 19.75 -5.30 12.71
CA GLU A 41 18.66 -4.31 12.60
C GLU A 41 18.63 -3.58 11.25
N ILE A 42 19.78 -3.21 10.70
CA ILE A 42 19.91 -2.51 9.42
C ILE A 42 19.39 -3.38 8.27
N ALA A 43 19.72 -4.65 8.28
CA ALA A 43 19.29 -5.58 7.22
C ALA A 43 17.78 -5.86 7.29
N VAL A 44 17.23 -5.97 8.49
CA VAL A 44 15.79 -6.08 8.72
C VAL A 44 15.07 -4.83 8.22
N GLU A 45 15.56 -3.65 8.59
CA GLU A 45 15.01 -2.38 8.10
C GLU A 45 15.07 -2.26 6.57
N ALA A 46 16.17 -2.65 5.94
CA ALA A 46 16.32 -2.62 4.50
C ALA A 46 15.26 -3.50 3.78
N LYS A 47 14.96 -4.69 4.33
CA LYS A 47 13.89 -5.54 3.79
C LYS A 47 12.50 -4.99 4.06
N MET A 48 12.27 -4.43 5.25
CA MET A 48 11.01 -3.76 5.57
C MET A 48 10.75 -2.56 4.65
N ALA A 49 11.78 -1.85 4.21
CA ALA A 49 11.64 -0.76 3.25
C ALA A 49 10.99 -1.21 1.94
N ASP A 50 11.29 -2.43 1.46
CA ASP A 50 10.65 -2.98 0.26
C ASP A 50 9.16 -3.31 0.48
N VAL A 51 8.77 -3.72 1.69
CA VAL A 51 7.36 -3.90 2.07
C VAL A 51 6.64 -2.55 2.10
N TYR A 52 7.22 -1.54 2.75
CA TYR A 52 6.65 -0.20 2.81
C TYR A 52 6.51 0.42 1.42
N TYR A 53 7.49 0.21 0.56
CA TYR A 53 7.48 0.73 -0.81
C TYR A 53 6.28 0.24 -1.64
N GLN A 54 5.72 -0.94 -1.34
CA GLN A 54 4.50 -1.42 -2.02
C GLN A 54 3.29 -0.51 -1.77
N MET A 55 3.26 0.22 -0.65
CA MET A 55 2.21 1.19 -0.36
C MET A 55 2.33 2.49 -1.15
N ARG A 56 3.47 2.73 -1.81
CA ARG A 56 3.75 3.99 -2.50
C ARG A 56 2.71 4.34 -3.56
N ASP A 57 2.42 3.43 -4.47
CA ASP A 57 1.42 3.65 -5.53
C ASP A 57 -0.01 3.51 -4.98
N VAL A 58 -0.20 2.65 -4.00
CA VAL A 58 -1.49 2.46 -3.32
C VAL A 58 -1.97 3.79 -2.72
N PHE A 59 -1.20 4.40 -1.84
CA PHE A 59 -1.57 5.67 -1.23
C PHE A 59 -1.35 6.87 -2.14
N GLY A 60 -0.33 6.83 -2.98
CA GLY A 60 -0.05 7.92 -3.91
C GLY A 60 -1.10 8.10 -4.98
N ARG A 61 -1.89 7.04 -5.25
CA ARG A 61 -2.86 7.07 -6.31
C ARG A 61 -4.05 6.12 -6.12
N ARG A 62 -3.83 4.79 -6.15
CA ARG A 62 -4.84 3.77 -6.45
C ARG A 62 -5.99 3.72 -5.46
N TYR A 63 -5.67 3.62 -4.17
CA TYR A 63 -6.67 3.53 -3.12
C TYR A 63 -7.56 4.77 -3.08
N MET A 64 -6.96 5.94 -3.19
CA MET A 64 -7.70 7.20 -3.18
C MET A 64 -8.52 7.41 -4.45
N GLU A 65 -8.05 6.96 -5.61
CA GLU A 65 -8.83 6.98 -6.84
C GLU A 65 -10.07 6.07 -6.71
N ALA A 66 -9.87 4.84 -6.24
CA ALA A 66 -10.96 3.88 -6.05
C ALA A 66 -12.04 4.41 -5.09
N GLN A 67 -11.63 4.90 -3.92
CA GLN A 67 -12.56 5.42 -2.92
C GLN A 67 -13.27 6.70 -3.39
N ALA A 68 -12.52 7.65 -3.93
CA ALA A 68 -13.08 8.95 -4.30
C ALA A 68 -13.94 8.91 -5.57
N LEU A 69 -13.66 8.00 -6.50
CA LEU A 69 -14.48 7.82 -7.71
C LEU A 69 -15.73 6.97 -7.46
N SER A 70 -15.66 6.03 -6.52
CA SER A 70 -16.81 5.19 -6.15
C SER A 70 -17.80 5.89 -5.24
N SER A 71 -17.37 6.98 -4.59
CA SER A 71 -18.23 7.87 -3.82
C SER A 71 -18.59 9.11 -4.62
N ASP A 72 -19.50 9.92 -4.12
CA ASP A 72 -19.85 11.21 -4.75
C ASP A 72 -18.82 12.32 -4.49
N GLU A 73 -17.65 11.99 -3.94
CA GLU A 73 -16.60 12.95 -3.58
C GLU A 73 -15.93 13.53 -4.83
N TYR A 74 -15.59 12.66 -5.81
CA TYR A 74 -14.96 13.06 -7.07
C TYR A 74 -15.66 12.46 -8.27
N THR A 75 -15.51 13.10 -9.41
CA THR A 75 -15.90 12.56 -10.70
C THR A 75 -14.78 12.71 -11.72
N ALA A 76 -14.60 11.71 -12.56
CA ALA A 76 -13.70 11.81 -13.71
C ALA A 76 -14.30 12.76 -14.76
N VAL A 77 -13.45 13.66 -15.28
CA VAL A 77 -13.86 14.60 -16.29
C VAL A 77 -13.21 14.27 -17.63
N SER A 78 -14.01 14.29 -18.69
CA SER A 78 -13.53 14.14 -20.05
C SER A 78 -13.05 15.49 -20.60
N TYR A 79 -11.81 15.53 -21.03
CA TYR A 79 -11.28 16.58 -21.88
C TYR A 79 -10.75 15.91 -23.15
N GLY A 80 -11.06 16.46 -24.32
CA GLY A 80 -10.74 15.85 -25.61
C GLY A 80 -9.30 15.31 -25.66
N GLY A 81 -9.17 14.00 -25.76
CA GLY A 81 -7.91 13.30 -25.84
C GLY A 81 -7.11 13.13 -24.54
N GLY A 82 -7.69 13.46 -23.37
CA GLY A 82 -7.00 13.39 -22.11
C GLY A 82 -7.31 12.13 -21.30
N TRP A 83 -7.08 12.20 -20.07
CA TRP A 83 -7.09 11.31 -18.92
C TRP A 83 -8.32 10.42 -18.71
N TYR A 84 -9.29 10.60 -19.52
CA TYR A 84 -10.56 9.90 -19.44
C TYR A 84 -10.46 8.44 -19.86
N ASP A 85 -9.37 8.07 -20.48
CA ASP A 85 -9.00 6.71 -20.82
C ASP A 85 -10.15 5.94 -21.46
N SER A 86 -10.76 6.53 -22.49
CA SER A 86 -11.95 5.99 -23.18
C SER A 86 -13.15 5.71 -22.27
N GLY A 87 -13.23 6.37 -21.12
CA GLY A 87 -14.34 6.22 -20.17
C GLY A 87 -14.06 5.35 -18.96
N ALA A 88 -12.92 4.67 -18.90
CA ALA A 88 -12.61 3.76 -17.82
C ALA A 88 -12.69 4.40 -16.42
N TYR A 89 -12.26 5.65 -16.27
CA TYR A 89 -12.35 6.37 -15.00
C TYR A 89 -13.77 6.84 -14.64
N ALA A 90 -14.72 6.76 -15.54
CA ALA A 90 -16.13 7.03 -15.24
C ALA A 90 -16.84 5.80 -14.65
N HIS A 91 -16.37 4.60 -14.93
CA HIS A 91 -17.01 3.36 -14.50
C HIS A 91 -17.20 3.26 -12.98
N PRO A 92 -16.24 3.59 -12.11
CA PRO A 92 -16.46 3.61 -10.67
C PRO A 92 -17.57 4.56 -10.23
N SER A 93 -17.64 5.77 -10.79
CA SER A 93 -18.69 6.75 -10.47
C SER A 93 -20.08 6.33 -10.98
N LEU A 94 -20.14 5.51 -12.00
CA LEU A 94 -21.38 4.95 -12.57
C LEU A 94 -21.73 3.59 -11.96
N HIS A 95 -20.86 3.03 -11.10
CA HIS A 95 -20.99 1.69 -10.52
C HIS A 95 -21.18 0.57 -11.55
N ASN A 96 -20.56 0.72 -12.73
CA ASN A 96 -20.65 -0.25 -13.83
C ASN A 96 -19.28 -0.79 -14.28
N TYR A 97 -18.30 -0.78 -13.39
CA TYR A 97 -16.97 -1.32 -13.65
C TYR A 97 -16.98 -2.86 -13.67
N THR A 98 -16.02 -3.40 -14.39
CA THR A 98 -15.74 -4.84 -14.50
C THR A 98 -14.37 -5.14 -13.86
N TYR A 99 -14.07 -6.41 -13.69
CA TYR A 99 -12.76 -6.83 -13.15
C TYR A 99 -11.57 -6.47 -14.06
N GLU A 100 -11.82 -6.09 -15.32
CA GLU A 100 -10.80 -5.67 -16.29
C GLU A 100 -10.50 -4.15 -16.23
N ASP A 101 -11.29 -3.39 -15.49
CA ASP A 101 -11.09 -1.95 -15.43
C ASP A 101 -9.78 -1.57 -14.72
N ALA A 102 -8.96 -0.76 -15.36
CA ALA A 102 -7.67 -0.30 -14.85
C ALA A 102 -7.77 0.48 -13.51
N THR A 103 -8.95 0.98 -13.17
CA THR A 103 -9.21 1.66 -11.89
C THR A 103 -9.27 0.71 -10.71
N ILE A 104 -9.48 -0.58 -10.95
CA ILE A 104 -9.52 -1.64 -9.93
C ILE A 104 -8.45 -2.72 -10.13
N ASP A 105 -7.72 -2.71 -11.24
CA ASP A 105 -6.63 -3.67 -11.54
C ASP A 105 -5.33 -3.28 -10.81
N TRP A 106 -5.36 -3.34 -9.47
CA TRP A 106 -4.18 -3.07 -8.64
C TRP A 106 -4.06 -3.99 -7.42
N MET A 107 -4.87 -5.05 -7.37
CA MET A 107 -4.80 -6.08 -6.32
C MET A 107 -3.40 -6.71 -6.23
N GLY A 108 -2.73 -6.89 -7.37
CA GLY A 108 -1.38 -7.46 -7.43
C GLY A 108 -0.32 -6.68 -6.63
N GLN A 109 -0.49 -5.38 -6.45
CA GLN A 109 0.42 -4.58 -5.62
C GLN A 109 0.26 -4.91 -4.14
N LEU A 110 -0.97 -5.15 -3.69
CA LEU A 110 -1.25 -5.53 -2.31
C LEU A 110 -0.78 -6.95 -2.00
N THR A 111 -1.09 -7.90 -2.89
CA THR A 111 -0.64 -9.30 -2.73
C THR A 111 0.88 -9.42 -2.79
N SER A 112 1.56 -8.63 -3.62
CA SER A 112 3.01 -8.51 -3.61
C SER A 112 3.55 -8.01 -2.26
N GLY A 113 2.89 -7.00 -1.67
CA GLY A 113 3.23 -6.50 -0.34
C GLY A 113 3.08 -7.57 0.74
N ILE A 114 2.00 -8.34 0.70
CA ILE A 114 1.75 -9.46 1.62
C ILE A 114 2.83 -10.55 1.46
N THR A 115 3.14 -10.93 0.22
CA THR A 115 4.17 -11.95 -0.06
C THR A 115 5.53 -11.54 0.48
N LYS A 116 5.92 -10.26 0.32
CA LYS A 116 7.16 -9.73 0.87
C LYS A 116 7.16 -9.71 2.40
N ALA A 117 6.04 -9.35 3.02
CA ALA A 117 5.89 -9.40 4.47
C ALA A 117 6.01 -10.85 4.99
N ASN A 118 5.32 -11.80 4.35
CA ASN A 118 5.40 -13.23 4.69
C ASN A 118 6.83 -13.76 4.60
N LYS A 119 7.58 -13.36 3.56
CA LYS A 119 8.97 -13.75 3.41
C LYS A 119 9.81 -13.29 4.60
N ILE A 120 9.63 -12.05 5.05
CA ILE A 120 10.36 -11.52 6.22
C ILE A 120 9.96 -12.28 7.49
N ILE A 121 8.67 -12.54 7.70
CA ILE A 121 8.16 -13.27 8.87
C ILE A 121 8.80 -14.65 8.96
N ILE A 122 8.88 -15.38 7.85
CA ILE A 122 9.48 -16.71 7.80
C ILE A 122 10.98 -16.67 8.01
N GLU A 123 11.69 -15.73 7.39
CA GLU A 123 13.13 -15.63 7.49
C GLU A 123 13.62 -15.18 8.87
N LEU A 124 12.84 -14.40 9.61
CA LEU A 124 13.21 -13.83 10.90
C LEU A 124 12.53 -14.49 12.10
N GLY A 125 11.36 -15.05 11.90
CA GLY A 125 10.53 -15.53 12.98
C GLY A 125 10.14 -16.97 12.80
N SER A 126 10.85 -17.91 13.43
CA SER A 126 10.50 -19.33 13.37
C SER A 126 9.08 -19.65 13.83
N ASN A 127 8.42 -18.75 14.56
CA ASN A 127 7.08 -18.92 15.13
C ASN A 127 6.16 -17.71 14.92
N GLU A 128 6.48 -16.82 13.97
CA GLU A 128 5.76 -15.58 13.74
C GLU A 128 5.61 -14.67 14.99
N ALA A 129 6.47 -14.89 15.98
CA ALA A 129 6.38 -14.23 17.28
C ALA A 129 7.53 -13.24 17.49
N GLY A 130 7.22 -12.18 18.21
CA GLY A 130 8.20 -11.23 18.72
C GLY A 130 8.25 -9.89 17.98
N ALA A 131 8.86 -8.91 18.65
CA ALA A 131 8.93 -7.52 18.19
C ALA A 131 9.62 -7.36 16.83
N THR A 132 10.50 -8.28 16.45
CA THR A 132 11.23 -8.23 15.18
C THR A 132 10.34 -8.42 13.97
N VAL A 133 9.33 -9.29 14.04
CA VAL A 133 8.40 -9.56 12.93
C VAL A 133 7.10 -8.78 13.04
N ALA A 134 6.81 -8.18 14.18
CA ALA A 134 5.57 -7.42 14.40
C ALA A 134 5.33 -6.32 13.34
N PRO A 135 6.32 -5.53 12.90
CA PRO A 135 6.12 -4.56 11.82
C PRO A 135 5.72 -5.20 10.49
N ALA A 136 6.27 -6.36 10.14
CA ALA A 136 5.91 -7.08 8.92
C ALA A 136 4.48 -7.63 9.00
N ARG A 137 4.08 -8.17 10.16
CA ARG A 137 2.71 -8.63 10.43
C ARG A 137 1.72 -7.46 10.40
N ALA A 138 2.09 -6.30 10.94
CA ALA A 138 1.25 -5.09 10.86
C ALA A 138 0.99 -4.65 9.41
N MET A 139 2.02 -4.69 8.56
CA MET A 139 1.86 -4.38 7.15
C MET A 139 1.05 -5.46 6.42
N ARG A 140 1.25 -6.74 6.73
CA ARG A 140 0.42 -7.84 6.21
C ARG A 140 -1.06 -7.62 6.52
N ALA A 141 -1.37 -7.30 7.76
CA ALA A 141 -2.73 -6.98 8.19
C ALA A 141 -3.29 -5.75 7.45
N PHE A 142 -2.47 -4.73 7.24
CA PHE A 142 -2.89 -3.53 6.53
C PHE A 142 -3.17 -3.77 5.03
N PHE A 143 -2.34 -4.56 4.35
CA PHE A 143 -2.61 -4.95 2.97
C PHE A 143 -3.90 -5.77 2.85
N HIS A 144 -4.13 -6.72 3.76
CA HIS A 144 -5.39 -7.47 3.79
C HIS A 144 -6.59 -6.57 4.08
N PHE A 145 -6.44 -5.56 4.96
CA PHE A 145 -7.48 -4.58 5.18
C PHE A 145 -7.88 -3.85 3.90
N ILE A 146 -6.91 -3.37 3.11
CA ILE A 146 -7.21 -2.68 1.85
C ILE A 146 -7.85 -3.64 0.84
N LEU A 147 -7.38 -4.89 0.76
CA LEU A 147 -8.00 -5.92 -0.08
C LEU A 147 -9.47 -6.12 0.30
N MET A 148 -9.75 -6.32 1.58
CA MET A 148 -11.10 -6.51 2.10
C MET A 148 -11.97 -5.28 1.88
N ASP A 149 -11.45 -4.08 2.14
CA ASP A 149 -12.18 -2.82 2.04
C ASP A 149 -12.60 -2.50 0.59
N CYS A 150 -11.72 -2.83 -0.37
CA CYS A 150 -11.96 -2.51 -1.79
C CYS A 150 -12.65 -3.63 -2.57
N TRP A 151 -12.41 -4.91 -2.25
CA TRP A 151 -12.93 -6.06 -3.03
C TRP A 151 -13.88 -6.97 -2.25
N GLY A 152 -14.01 -6.78 -0.95
CA GLY A 152 -14.85 -7.62 -0.11
C GLY A 152 -14.20 -8.96 0.20
N ASP A 153 -14.67 -10.04 -0.42
CA ASP A 153 -14.05 -11.36 -0.30
C ASP A 153 -12.66 -11.34 -0.91
N ALA A 154 -11.65 -11.73 -0.14
CA ALA A 154 -10.26 -11.64 -0.52
C ALA A 154 -9.46 -12.86 -0.06
N PRO A 155 -8.36 -13.22 -0.74
CA PRO A 155 -7.51 -14.31 -0.27
C PRO A 155 -6.85 -13.94 1.07
N ILE A 156 -6.78 -14.90 1.99
CA ILE A 156 -5.96 -14.79 3.21
C ILE A 156 -4.62 -15.44 2.90
N LEU A 157 -3.60 -14.60 2.78
CA LEU A 157 -2.22 -14.98 2.48
C LEU A 157 -1.39 -14.90 3.76
N ASP A 158 -1.40 -15.93 4.58
CA ASP A 158 -0.76 -15.97 5.89
C ASP A 158 0.60 -16.69 5.90
N HIS A 159 1.00 -17.28 4.78
CA HIS A 159 2.25 -18.02 4.61
C HIS A 159 2.94 -17.70 3.27
N ALA A 160 4.15 -18.25 3.07
CA ALA A 160 4.80 -18.19 1.76
C ALA A 160 4.15 -19.22 0.83
N MET A 161 3.68 -18.75 -0.31
CA MET A 161 3.08 -19.61 -1.32
C MET A 161 4.12 -20.55 -1.94
N ALA A 162 3.76 -21.83 -2.08
CA ALA A 162 4.53 -22.78 -2.85
C ALA A 162 4.35 -22.54 -4.37
N GLU A 163 5.27 -23.07 -5.17
CA GLU A 163 5.16 -23.00 -6.63
C GLU A 163 3.89 -23.73 -7.11
N GLY A 164 3.06 -23.01 -7.87
CA GLY A 164 1.78 -23.53 -8.39
C GLY A 164 0.64 -23.56 -7.37
N GLU A 165 0.84 -23.08 -6.16
CA GLU A 165 -0.22 -22.95 -5.17
C GLU A 165 -1.22 -21.88 -5.60
N THR A 166 -2.51 -22.19 -5.39
CA THR A 166 -3.61 -21.23 -5.58
C THR A 166 -4.39 -21.09 -4.28
N ILE A 167 -4.72 -19.86 -3.93
CA ILE A 167 -5.52 -19.56 -2.73
C ILE A 167 -6.84 -18.95 -3.18
N ASP A 168 -7.93 -19.58 -2.77
CA ASP A 168 -9.27 -19.08 -3.03
C ASP A 168 -9.59 -17.84 -2.17
N ARG A 169 -10.57 -17.08 -2.60
CA ARG A 169 -11.08 -15.97 -1.80
C ARG A 169 -11.81 -16.49 -0.56
N SER A 170 -11.46 -15.94 0.58
CA SER A 170 -12.18 -16.13 1.84
C SER A 170 -13.31 -15.10 1.97
N PRO A 171 -14.42 -15.45 2.64
CA PRO A 171 -15.47 -14.50 2.94
C PRO A 171 -14.91 -13.25 3.66
N ARG A 172 -15.42 -12.09 3.33
CA ARG A 172 -15.03 -10.80 3.93
C ARG A 172 -14.99 -10.85 5.47
N ALA A 173 -15.96 -11.52 6.08
CA ALA A 173 -16.02 -11.68 7.53
C ALA A 173 -14.81 -12.46 8.09
N ASP A 174 -14.32 -13.46 7.37
CA ASP A 174 -13.16 -14.25 7.80
C ASP A 174 -11.87 -13.44 7.62
N VAL A 175 -11.77 -12.66 6.56
CA VAL A 175 -10.65 -11.71 6.38
C VAL A 175 -10.63 -10.69 7.51
N ALA A 176 -11.78 -10.13 7.90
CA ALA A 176 -11.87 -9.20 9.02
C ALA A 176 -11.41 -9.83 10.35
N ARG A 177 -11.80 -11.08 10.62
CA ARG A 177 -11.37 -11.82 11.81
C ARG A 177 -9.88 -12.15 11.79
N PHE A 178 -9.34 -12.49 10.62
CA PHE A 178 -7.91 -12.70 10.45
C PHE A 178 -7.13 -11.43 10.80
N ILE A 179 -7.53 -10.28 10.25
CA ILE A 179 -6.88 -8.99 10.52
C ILE A 179 -7.00 -8.63 12.01
N GLU A 180 -8.17 -8.82 12.61
CA GLU A 180 -8.38 -8.60 14.05
C GLU A 180 -7.41 -9.43 14.89
N SER A 181 -7.30 -10.72 14.59
CA SER A 181 -6.39 -11.63 15.30
C SER A 181 -4.93 -11.20 15.19
N GLU A 182 -4.49 -10.90 13.97
CA GLU A 182 -3.13 -10.40 13.72
C GLU A 182 -2.84 -9.14 14.53
N LEU A 183 -3.69 -8.13 14.42
CA LEU A 183 -3.47 -6.85 15.09
C LEU A 183 -3.47 -6.99 16.61
N LYS A 184 -4.40 -7.76 17.19
CA LYS A 184 -4.44 -7.99 18.64
C LYS A 184 -3.17 -8.63 19.17
N GLU A 185 -2.61 -9.56 18.43
CA GLU A 185 -1.40 -10.26 18.86
C GLU A 185 -0.17 -9.35 18.80
N ILE A 186 -0.06 -8.50 17.77
CA ILE A 186 1.15 -7.69 17.56
C ILE A 186 1.12 -6.32 18.25
N ILE A 187 -0.04 -5.76 18.60
CA ILE A 187 -0.14 -4.47 19.28
C ILE A 187 0.81 -4.37 20.50
N PRO A 188 0.87 -5.35 21.42
CA PRO A 188 1.79 -5.28 22.56
C PRO A 188 3.27 -5.47 22.18
N GLN A 189 3.59 -5.86 20.96
CA GLN A 189 4.93 -6.12 20.47
C GLN A 189 5.50 -4.96 19.64
N LEU A 190 4.63 -4.06 19.17
CA LEU A 190 5.03 -2.88 18.41
C LEU A 190 5.50 -1.76 19.33
N THR A 191 6.43 -0.95 18.82
CA THR A 191 6.88 0.25 19.54
C THR A 191 5.74 1.25 19.72
N ASP A 192 5.68 1.89 20.88
CA ASP A 192 4.79 3.02 21.17
C ASP A 192 5.47 4.38 20.97
N GLU A 193 6.74 4.39 20.56
CA GLU A 193 7.47 5.61 20.25
C GLU A 193 6.92 6.32 19.01
N VAL A 194 6.83 7.66 19.11
CA VAL A 194 6.45 8.54 18.01
C VAL A 194 7.52 9.60 17.85
N ASN A 195 8.36 9.44 16.83
CA ASN A 195 9.48 10.34 16.55
C ASN A 195 9.92 10.21 15.08
N ALA A 196 10.99 10.90 14.69
CA ALA A 196 11.50 10.85 13.31
C ALA A 196 11.94 9.44 12.87
N ASN A 197 12.40 8.57 13.78
CA ASN A 197 12.85 7.22 13.45
C ASN A 197 11.68 6.26 13.21
N THR A 198 10.51 6.53 13.77
CA THR A 198 9.29 5.74 13.59
C THR A 198 8.37 6.32 12.51
N TYR A 199 8.71 7.48 11.95
CA TYR A 199 7.94 8.12 10.88
C TYR A 199 7.89 7.22 9.64
N GLY A 200 6.68 6.88 9.20
CA GLY A 200 6.45 5.97 8.07
C GLY A 200 6.61 4.49 8.41
N LYS A 201 6.83 4.13 9.67
CA LYS A 201 6.92 2.73 10.12
C LYS A 201 5.68 2.34 10.94
N PRO A 202 5.31 1.05 10.96
CA PRO A 202 4.24 0.58 11.82
C PRO A 202 4.59 0.75 13.30
N THR A 203 3.65 1.32 14.03
CA THR A 203 3.73 1.49 15.49
C THR A 203 2.50 0.87 16.14
N LYS A 204 2.50 0.74 17.46
CA LYS A 204 1.31 0.38 18.25
C LYS A 204 0.10 1.21 17.83
N TRP A 205 0.31 2.51 17.68
CA TRP A 205 -0.76 3.47 17.35
C TRP A 205 -1.34 3.28 15.96
N MET A 206 -0.52 2.93 14.98
CA MET A 206 -0.99 2.57 13.65
C MET A 206 -1.87 1.30 13.70
N ALA A 207 -1.44 0.29 14.43
CA ALA A 207 -2.20 -0.96 14.56
C ALA A 207 -3.53 -0.75 15.30
N GLU A 208 -3.54 0.04 16.38
CA GLU A 208 -4.75 0.41 17.11
C GLU A 208 -5.72 1.25 16.26
N ALA A 209 -5.21 2.24 15.53
CA ALA A 209 -6.04 3.05 14.63
C ALA A 209 -6.65 2.22 13.51
N LEU A 210 -5.89 1.28 12.94
CA LEU A 210 -6.40 0.34 11.95
C LEU A 210 -7.49 -0.57 12.54
N LEU A 211 -7.26 -1.11 13.71
CA LEU A 211 -8.23 -1.97 14.39
C LEU A 211 -9.49 -1.18 14.77
N ALA A 212 -9.37 0.06 15.24
CA ALA A 212 -10.50 0.94 15.49
C ALA A 212 -11.32 1.21 14.23
N LYS A 213 -10.64 1.45 13.08
CA LYS A 213 -11.31 1.61 11.78
C LYS A 213 -12.06 0.36 11.33
N ILE A 214 -11.53 -0.82 11.61
CA ILE A 214 -12.21 -2.09 11.34
C ILE A 214 -13.41 -2.25 12.27
N TYR A 215 -13.26 -1.95 13.56
CA TYR A 215 -14.31 -2.10 14.54
C TYR A 215 -15.49 -1.16 14.33
N ILE A 216 -15.28 0.09 13.94
CA ILE A 216 -16.41 0.99 13.65
C ILE A 216 -17.22 0.48 12.43
N ASN A 217 -16.58 -0.22 11.50
CA ASN A 217 -17.20 -0.81 10.32
C ASN A 217 -17.50 -2.32 10.47
N TRP A 218 -17.35 -2.87 11.67
CA TRP A 218 -17.49 -4.30 11.92
C TRP A 218 -18.77 -4.92 11.36
N PRO A 219 -19.96 -4.31 11.56
CA PRO A 219 -21.20 -4.86 11.01
C PRO A 219 -21.22 -4.93 9.48
N VAL A 220 -20.53 -4.00 8.81
CA VAL A 220 -20.41 -4.00 7.34
C VAL A 220 -19.54 -5.16 6.90
N TYR A 221 -18.37 -5.33 7.52
CA TYR A 221 -17.42 -6.37 7.12
C TYR A 221 -17.90 -7.78 7.46
N THR A 222 -18.69 -7.94 8.54
CA THR A 222 -19.16 -9.25 8.99
C THR A 222 -20.58 -9.60 8.54
N ALA A 223 -21.26 -8.72 7.79
CA ALA A 223 -22.51 -9.06 7.14
C ALA A 223 -22.33 -10.23 6.16
N ALA A 224 -23.30 -11.14 6.13
CA ALA A 224 -23.24 -12.34 5.29
C ALA A 224 -23.20 -11.99 3.79
N SER A 225 -23.82 -10.88 3.38
CA SER A 225 -23.72 -10.31 2.04
C SER A 225 -24.05 -8.82 2.09
N VAL A 226 -23.74 -8.10 1.01
CA VAL A 226 -24.10 -6.68 0.87
C VAL A 226 -25.62 -6.48 0.96
N ASP A 227 -26.39 -7.36 0.32
CA ASP A 227 -27.86 -7.28 0.28
C ASP A 227 -28.53 -7.54 1.64
N LEU A 228 -27.82 -8.21 2.54
CA LEU A 228 -28.29 -8.53 3.89
C LEU A 228 -27.84 -7.50 4.94
N TYR A 229 -27.04 -6.53 4.56
CA TYR A 229 -26.63 -5.44 5.45
C TYR A 229 -27.70 -4.34 5.46
N ASP A 230 -28.25 -4.09 6.64
CA ASP A 230 -29.16 -2.97 6.87
C ASP A 230 -28.59 -2.05 7.96
N ALA A 231 -28.19 -0.87 7.56
CA ALA A 231 -27.60 0.14 8.45
C ALA A 231 -28.56 0.58 9.58
N ALA A 232 -29.88 0.50 9.36
CA ALA A 232 -30.86 0.92 10.36
C ALA A 232 -31.01 -0.09 11.50
N THR A 233 -30.73 -1.37 11.24
CA THR A 233 -30.92 -2.47 12.21
C THR A 233 -29.62 -3.12 12.65
N ALA A 234 -28.54 -2.89 11.96
CA ALA A 234 -27.24 -3.46 12.27
C ALA A 234 -26.75 -2.99 13.65
N LYS A 235 -26.35 -3.96 14.49
CA LYS A 235 -25.73 -3.68 15.79
C LYS A 235 -24.23 -3.89 15.70
N ASN A 236 -23.48 -2.93 16.20
CA ASN A 236 -22.03 -3.04 16.26
C ASN A 236 -21.59 -3.57 17.63
N GLU A 237 -21.26 -4.85 17.69
CA GLU A 237 -20.76 -5.52 18.90
C GLU A 237 -19.36 -5.07 19.32
N LYS A 238 -18.59 -4.46 18.40
CA LYS A 238 -17.21 -3.96 18.62
C LYS A 238 -17.15 -2.47 18.95
N LEU A 239 -18.27 -1.80 19.12
CA LEU A 239 -18.28 -0.35 19.33
C LEU A 239 -17.51 0.07 20.59
N ASN A 240 -17.70 -0.66 21.71
CA ASN A 240 -16.98 -0.37 22.94
C ASN A 240 -15.48 -0.62 22.81
N ASP A 241 -15.06 -1.67 22.09
CA ASP A 241 -13.66 -1.95 21.81
C ASP A 241 -13.06 -0.86 20.92
N CYS A 242 -13.80 -0.39 19.92
CA CYS A 242 -13.41 0.75 19.10
C CYS A 242 -13.16 2.01 19.93
N ILE A 243 -14.09 2.33 20.84
CA ILE A 243 -13.97 3.50 21.74
C ILE A 243 -12.73 3.35 22.63
N ALA A 244 -12.49 2.15 23.17
CA ALA A 244 -11.32 1.90 24.02
C ALA A 244 -10.00 2.14 23.29
N LEU A 245 -9.87 1.68 22.04
CA LEU A 245 -8.68 1.93 21.20
C LEU A 245 -8.50 3.42 20.90
N CYS A 246 -9.57 4.11 20.53
CA CYS A 246 -9.51 5.55 20.31
C CYS A 246 -9.10 6.31 21.59
N ASP A 247 -9.63 5.89 22.73
CA ASP A 247 -9.28 6.45 24.04
C ASP A 247 -7.80 6.23 24.39
N ASP A 248 -7.24 5.06 24.10
CA ASP A 248 -5.82 4.77 24.33
C ASP A 248 -4.93 5.70 23.49
N ILE A 249 -5.23 5.84 22.20
CA ILE A 249 -4.52 6.78 21.31
C ILE A 249 -4.60 8.21 21.83
N ILE A 250 -5.80 8.68 22.19
CA ILE A 250 -6.00 10.05 22.68
C ILE A 250 -5.28 10.28 24.00
N LYS A 251 -5.41 9.36 24.96
CA LYS A 251 -4.80 9.45 26.28
C LYS A 251 -3.29 9.27 26.28
N SER A 252 -2.73 8.71 25.22
CA SER A 252 -1.27 8.56 25.07
C SER A 252 -0.54 9.89 25.10
N GLY A 253 -1.18 10.97 24.67
CA GLY A 253 -0.57 12.30 24.54
C GLY A 253 0.52 12.37 23.44
N LYS A 254 0.64 11.33 22.60
CA LYS A 254 1.65 11.26 21.54
C LYS A 254 1.27 12.09 20.30
N PHE A 255 -0.01 12.43 20.16
CA PHE A 255 -0.53 13.15 19.00
C PHE A 255 -1.18 14.47 19.41
N ASN A 256 -0.90 15.53 18.68
CA ASN A 256 -1.37 16.88 18.99
C ASN A 256 -1.99 17.55 17.77
N LEU A 257 -3.31 17.51 17.66
CA LEU A 257 -4.06 18.14 16.57
C LEU A 257 -3.89 19.67 16.50
N GLY A 258 -3.49 20.29 17.60
CA GLY A 258 -3.32 21.73 17.72
C GLY A 258 -1.88 22.22 17.50
N SER A 259 -0.91 21.37 17.18
CA SER A 259 0.50 21.73 17.07
C SER A 259 0.79 22.78 15.99
N MET A 260 -0.03 22.85 14.96
CA MET A 260 0.08 23.85 13.89
C MET A 260 -1.27 24.13 13.24
N SER A 261 -1.34 25.21 12.44
CA SER A 261 -2.57 25.52 11.69
C SER A 261 -2.87 24.42 10.65
N TYR A 262 -4.14 24.13 10.47
CA TYR A 262 -4.61 23.06 9.56
C TYR A 262 -3.99 23.15 8.16
N SER A 263 -3.95 24.35 7.57
CA SER A 263 -3.39 24.54 6.23
C SER A 263 -1.90 24.22 6.11
N LYS A 264 -1.12 24.43 7.18
CA LYS A 264 0.32 24.14 7.16
C LYS A 264 0.63 22.65 7.15
N LYS A 265 -0.27 21.80 7.67
CA LYS A 265 -0.10 20.34 7.65
C LYS A 265 -0.06 19.76 6.23
N PHE A 266 -0.61 20.48 5.25
CA PHE A 266 -0.64 20.13 3.83
C PHE A 266 0.37 20.90 2.99
N GLY A 267 1.32 21.57 3.62
CA GLY A 267 2.40 22.25 2.93
C GLY A 267 3.35 21.26 2.23
N PRO A 268 4.14 21.73 1.27
CA PRO A 268 5.08 20.88 0.55
C PRO A 268 6.24 20.38 1.42
N ASP A 269 6.42 20.97 2.57
CA ASP A 269 7.42 20.67 3.59
C ASP A 269 6.86 19.85 4.76
N ASN A 270 5.65 19.31 4.65
CA ASN A 270 5.10 18.44 5.68
C ASN A 270 5.97 17.20 5.90
N GLY A 271 5.95 16.68 7.13
CA GLY A 271 6.84 15.57 7.48
C GLY A 271 6.67 15.14 8.94
N SER A 272 7.71 14.55 9.50
CA SER A 272 7.72 14.00 10.87
C SER A 272 7.47 15.04 11.98
N HIS A 273 7.54 16.33 11.66
CA HIS A 273 7.20 17.42 12.59
C HIS A 273 5.68 17.69 12.70
N VAL A 274 4.86 17.04 11.89
CA VAL A 274 3.39 17.14 11.98
C VAL A 274 2.92 16.12 13.01
N GLU A 275 2.56 16.61 14.19
CA GLU A 275 2.33 15.78 15.39
C GLU A 275 0.99 15.02 15.39
N ASP A 276 0.14 15.16 14.40
CA ASP A 276 -1.14 14.46 14.32
C ASP A 276 -1.15 13.29 13.31
N PHE A 277 -0.03 12.98 12.69
CA PHE A 277 0.07 11.83 11.81
C PHE A 277 0.33 10.54 12.60
N ILE A 278 -0.65 9.63 12.59
CA ILE A 278 -0.53 8.31 13.22
C ILE A 278 0.31 7.37 12.33
N TYR A 279 0.03 7.36 11.04
CA TYR A 279 0.78 6.60 10.04
C TYR A 279 0.76 7.32 8.70
N VAL A 280 1.87 7.28 8.01
CA VAL A 280 2.05 7.92 6.71
C VAL A 280 2.89 7.04 5.78
N MET A 281 2.70 7.19 4.48
CA MET A 281 3.67 6.78 3.48
C MET A 281 4.54 8.00 3.13
N PRO A 282 5.81 8.03 3.52
CA PRO A 282 6.69 9.15 3.18
C PRO A 282 6.94 9.22 1.68
N TYR A 283 6.89 10.43 1.12
CA TYR A 283 7.31 10.71 -0.25
C TYR A 283 8.39 11.78 -0.23
N ASP A 284 9.36 11.63 -1.10
CA ASP A 284 10.44 12.60 -1.27
C ASP A 284 10.85 12.72 -2.75
N THR A 285 11.77 13.64 -3.05
CA THR A 285 12.23 13.90 -4.42
C THR A 285 13.29 12.93 -4.91
N TYR A 286 13.83 12.05 -4.07
CA TYR A 286 14.97 11.21 -4.39
C TYR A 286 14.67 9.71 -4.28
N THR A 287 14.15 9.25 -3.16
CA THR A 287 14.02 7.82 -2.83
C THR A 287 12.59 7.30 -2.99
N ALA A 288 11.60 8.10 -2.67
CA ALA A 288 10.20 7.71 -2.69
C ALA A 288 9.34 8.66 -3.54
N GLN A 289 9.69 8.77 -4.81
CA GLN A 289 8.93 9.57 -5.77
C GLN A 289 7.60 8.91 -6.15
N GLY A 290 6.72 9.66 -6.78
CA GLY A 290 5.52 9.14 -7.46
C GLY A 290 4.21 9.36 -6.73
N MET A 291 4.16 10.25 -5.74
CA MET A 291 2.89 10.70 -5.19
C MET A 291 2.12 11.47 -6.27
N GLN A 292 1.02 10.89 -6.71
CA GLN A 292 0.21 11.43 -7.81
C GLN A 292 -1.09 12.07 -7.35
N TYR A 293 -1.41 11.98 -6.07
CA TYR A 293 -2.66 12.47 -5.51
C TYR A 293 -2.94 13.94 -5.84
N GLY A 294 -1.99 14.84 -5.55
CA GLY A 294 -2.13 16.26 -5.87
C GLY A 294 -2.22 16.54 -7.36
N ARG A 295 -1.46 15.76 -8.17
CA ARG A 295 -1.47 15.86 -9.64
C ARG A 295 -2.82 15.46 -10.24
N SER A 296 -3.40 14.39 -9.76
CA SER A 296 -4.66 13.85 -10.25
C SER A 296 -5.87 14.68 -9.82
N ARG A 297 -5.72 15.46 -8.75
CA ARG A 297 -6.80 16.25 -8.14
C ARG A 297 -6.64 17.75 -8.27
N CYS A 298 -5.82 18.18 -9.22
CA CYS A 298 -5.67 19.58 -9.54
C CYS A 298 -6.99 20.19 -10.02
N TRP A 299 -7.31 21.35 -9.50
CA TRP A 299 -8.37 22.18 -10.04
C TRP A 299 -8.01 22.62 -11.47
N LYS A 300 -8.96 22.62 -12.40
CA LYS A 300 -8.69 22.95 -13.82
C LYS A 300 -8.08 24.35 -14.03
N ASP A 301 -8.30 25.26 -13.09
CA ASP A 301 -7.80 26.63 -13.18
C ASP A 301 -6.35 26.79 -12.74
N ILE A 302 -5.74 25.74 -12.19
CA ILE A 302 -4.30 25.70 -11.93
C ILE A 302 -3.61 25.37 -13.25
N LYS A 303 -3.11 26.40 -13.92
CA LYS A 303 -2.55 26.33 -15.29
C LYS A 303 -1.46 25.26 -15.48
N SER A 304 -0.67 24.98 -14.47
CA SER A 304 0.39 23.94 -14.52
C SER A 304 -0.18 22.53 -14.58
N CYS A 305 -1.33 22.28 -13.96
CA CYS A 305 -2.00 20.99 -13.96
C CYS A 305 -2.90 20.81 -15.19
N ALA A 306 -3.48 21.90 -15.70
CA ALA A 306 -4.43 21.86 -16.80
C ALA A 306 -3.84 21.42 -18.14
N LYS A 307 -2.52 21.55 -18.32
CA LYS A 307 -1.88 21.20 -19.61
C LYS A 307 -1.41 19.75 -19.70
N SER A 308 -1.23 19.06 -18.58
CA SER A 308 -0.56 17.77 -18.58
C SER A 308 -1.42 16.62 -18.09
N TYR A 309 -2.33 16.86 -17.14
CA TYR A 309 -3.11 15.81 -16.49
C TYR A 309 -4.47 16.34 -16.08
N PHE A 310 -5.52 15.71 -16.57
CA PHE A 310 -6.88 16.06 -16.24
C PHE A 310 -7.26 15.32 -14.98
N GLY A 311 -7.24 16.04 -13.89
CA GLY A 311 -7.58 15.50 -12.59
C GLY A 311 -9.06 15.13 -12.46
N MET A 312 -9.33 14.37 -11.44
CA MET A 312 -10.66 14.21 -10.92
C MET A 312 -11.14 15.54 -10.34
N LYS A 313 -12.41 15.82 -10.49
CA LYS A 313 -13.07 16.98 -9.89
C LYS A 313 -13.97 16.54 -8.76
N LEU A 314 -14.11 17.39 -7.77
CA LEU A 314 -15.18 17.28 -6.79
C LEU A 314 -16.52 17.13 -7.51
N SER A 315 -17.39 16.26 -7.04
CA SER A 315 -18.74 16.14 -7.52
C SER A 315 -19.46 17.50 -7.37
N GLN A 316 -20.46 17.73 -8.21
CA GLN A 316 -21.18 18.98 -8.18
C GLN A 316 -21.85 19.25 -6.82
N SER A 317 -22.32 18.20 -6.14
CA SER A 317 -22.92 18.30 -4.81
C SER A 317 -21.90 18.75 -3.76
N LEU A 318 -20.75 18.14 -3.70
CA LEU A 318 -19.68 18.52 -2.75
C LEU A 318 -19.04 19.85 -3.11
N SER A 319 -18.87 20.15 -4.40
CA SER A 319 -18.40 21.46 -4.86
C SER A 319 -19.34 22.59 -4.43
N LEU A 320 -20.64 22.36 -4.47
CA LEU A 320 -21.63 23.35 -4.01
C LEU A 320 -21.60 23.54 -2.49
N ILE A 321 -21.44 22.47 -1.72
CA ILE A 321 -21.46 22.53 -0.25
C ILE A 321 -20.16 23.06 0.31
N HIS A 322 -19.00 22.59 -0.17
CA HIS A 322 -17.71 22.86 0.46
C HIS A 322 -16.92 24.03 -0.15
N ILE A 323 -17.14 24.34 -1.41
CA ILE A 323 -16.37 25.37 -2.13
C ILE A 323 -17.20 26.61 -2.42
N SER A 324 -18.46 26.49 -2.78
CA SER A 324 -19.28 27.61 -3.19
C SER A 324 -20.12 28.23 -2.07
N GLU A 325 -20.41 27.53 -1.00
CA GLU A 325 -21.17 28.09 0.11
C GLU A 325 -20.49 29.27 0.84
N PRO A 326 -19.20 29.23 1.19
CA PRO A 326 -18.57 30.39 1.77
C PRO A 326 -18.64 31.63 0.89
N THR A 327 -18.67 31.44 -0.42
CA THR A 327 -18.76 32.54 -1.38
C THR A 327 -20.20 33.00 -1.58
N ARG A 328 -21.16 32.11 -1.43
CA ARG A 328 -22.59 32.41 -1.57
C ARG A 328 -23.12 33.16 -0.36
N LEU A 329 -22.71 32.79 0.85
CA LEU A 329 -23.05 33.48 2.09
C LEU A 329 -22.49 34.92 2.12
N ARG A 330 -21.34 35.19 1.49
CA ARG A 330 -20.80 36.55 1.34
C ARG A 330 -21.54 37.42 0.32
N ARG A 331 -22.33 36.83 -0.57
CA ARG A 331 -23.14 37.58 -1.56
C ARG A 331 -24.57 37.88 -1.10
N ILE A 332 -25.00 37.33 0.04
CA ILE A 332 -26.33 37.50 0.61
C ILE A 332 -26.30 38.47 1.81
N SER A 333 -25.12 38.82 2.30
CA SER A 333 -24.87 39.87 3.29
C SER A 333 -24.30 41.11 2.59
#